data_6fe782f5fd1c1026e409eddef90406df
#
_entry.id   6fe782f5fd1c1026e409eddef90406df
#
_cell.length_a   1.000
_cell.length_b   1.000
_cell.length_c   1.000
_cell.angle_alpha   90.00
_cell.angle_beta   90.00
_cell.angle_gamma   90.00
#
_symmetry.space_group_name_H-M   'P 1'
#
loop_
_entity.id
_entity.type
_entity.pdbx_description
1 polymer ?
#
loop_
_entity_poly.entity_id
_entity_poly.type
_entity_poly.pdbx_seq_one_letter_code
_entity_poly.pdbx_strand_id
1 'polypeptide(L)'
;TNGDTSLGGEDFDNAIVDHLLSVFKNDTGMDLKSDKLALQRVREAAEKAKCELSSVVETEINIPFITADQSGPKHLNVKLNRATFESLVSSLITRSLAPCQTALKDAGIKSTDVNEVILVGGMTRMPKVKEEVEKFFGKKPHEGVNPDEVVAIGASIQGGVLAGDVNDVLLLDVTPLSLGIETLGGVSTKVIEKNTTIPTKKSQVFSTAQDSQNAVNINVSQGERQLAKD
;
A
#
# COMPACT_ATOMS: atom_id res chain seq x y z
N THR A 1 -7.76 -9.53 8.76
CA THR A 1 -6.68 -8.68 8.22
C THR A 1 -6.68 -8.77 6.71
N ASN A 2 -6.49 -7.65 6.02
CA ASN A 2 -6.36 -7.59 4.57
C ASN A 2 -5.54 -6.38 4.16
N GLY A 3 -4.95 -6.37 2.95
CA GLY A 3 -4.14 -5.28 2.43
C GLY A 3 -3.82 -5.44 0.96
N ASP A 4 -3.36 -4.36 0.34
CA ASP A 4 -2.79 -4.35 -1.00
C ASP A 4 -1.32 -3.97 -0.91
N THR A 5 -0.44 -4.95 -1.06
CA THR A 5 1.02 -4.77 -0.94
C THR A 5 1.65 -4.01 -2.10
N SER A 6 0.88 -3.78 -3.17
CA SER A 6 1.30 -3.06 -4.37
C SER A 6 0.62 -1.70 -4.49
N LEU A 7 0.12 -1.13 -3.38
CA LEU A 7 -0.49 0.19 -3.34
C LEU A 7 0.12 1.02 -2.22
N GLY A 8 0.72 2.14 -2.58
CA GLY A 8 1.38 3.05 -1.66
C GLY A 8 1.55 4.46 -2.22
N GLY A 9 2.25 5.33 -1.48
CA GLY A 9 2.49 6.71 -1.85
C GLY A 9 3.18 6.89 -3.20
N GLU A 10 4.04 5.95 -3.59
CA GLU A 10 4.76 5.98 -4.87
C GLU A 10 3.80 5.87 -6.08
N ASP A 11 2.67 5.16 -5.95
CA ASP A 11 1.68 5.09 -7.04
C ASP A 11 1.03 6.45 -7.27
N PHE A 12 0.81 7.22 -6.20
CA PHE A 12 0.31 8.59 -6.27
C PHE A 12 1.34 9.54 -6.86
N ASP A 13 2.62 9.38 -6.53
CA ASP A 13 3.72 10.13 -7.13
C ASP A 13 3.80 9.84 -8.63
N ASN A 14 3.74 8.57 -9.03
CA ASN A 14 3.79 8.16 -10.42
C ASN A 14 2.62 8.75 -11.24
N ALA A 15 1.43 8.88 -10.67
CA ALA A 15 0.31 9.56 -11.34
C ALA A 15 0.62 11.04 -11.64
N ILE A 16 1.28 11.75 -10.70
CA ILE A 16 1.74 13.13 -10.95
C ILE A 16 2.87 13.14 -11.97
N VAL A 17 3.84 12.22 -11.87
CA VAL A 17 4.95 12.10 -12.84
C VAL A 17 4.41 11.93 -14.25
N ASP A 18 3.49 11.00 -14.46
CA ASP A 18 2.90 10.77 -15.78
C ASP A 18 2.16 11.99 -16.32
N HIS A 19 1.45 12.71 -15.45
CA HIS A 19 0.80 13.96 -15.79
C HIS A 19 1.83 15.01 -16.23
N LEU A 20 2.91 15.24 -15.46
CA LEU A 20 3.95 16.20 -15.76
C LEU A 20 4.69 15.88 -17.06
N LEU A 21 5.04 14.61 -17.29
CA LEU A 21 5.66 14.15 -18.53
C LEU A 21 4.76 14.37 -19.74
N SER A 22 3.45 14.13 -19.57
CA SER A 22 2.47 14.37 -20.62
C SER A 22 2.33 15.85 -20.96
N VAL A 23 2.26 16.72 -19.95
CA VAL A 23 2.22 18.19 -20.15
C VAL A 23 3.48 18.65 -20.88
N PHE A 24 4.67 18.26 -20.39
CA PHE A 24 5.93 18.64 -21.00
C PHE A 24 6.04 18.19 -22.47
N LYS A 25 5.62 16.96 -22.76
CA LYS A 25 5.62 16.41 -24.11
C LYS A 25 4.67 17.17 -25.03
N ASN A 26 3.51 17.57 -24.55
CA ASN A 26 2.53 18.35 -25.32
C ASN A 26 3.08 19.76 -25.62
N ASP A 27 3.77 20.39 -24.67
CA ASP A 27 4.27 21.76 -24.81
C ASP A 27 5.54 21.84 -25.66
N THR A 28 6.41 20.83 -25.56
CA THR A 28 7.76 20.89 -26.18
C THR A 28 7.94 19.88 -27.32
N GLY A 29 7.08 18.89 -27.45
CA GLY A 29 7.24 17.74 -28.35
C GLY A 29 8.28 16.72 -27.87
N MET A 30 8.96 16.95 -26.74
CA MET A 30 10.06 16.12 -26.24
C MET A 30 9.56 15.11 -25.21
N ASP A 31 10.08 13.87 -25.29
CA ASP A 31 9.79 12.82 -24.33
C ASP A 31 10.94 12.64 -23.35
N LEU A 32 10.69 12.88 -22.05
CA LEU A 32 11.68 12.77 -20.97
C LEU A 32 11.80 11.35 -20.40
N LYS A 33 11.00 10.39 -20.84
CA LYS A 33 10.99 9.02 -20.26
C LYS A 33 12.32 8.28 -20.39
N SER A 34 13.13 8.62 -21.39
CA SER A 34 14.46 8.04 -21.61
C SER A 34 15.57 8.75 -20.84
N ASP A 35 15.35 9.99 -20.38
CA ASP A 35 16.32 10.77 -19.62
C ASP A 35 16.19 10.46 -18.11
N LYS A 36 17.08 9.61 -17.60
CA LYS A 36 17.05 9.17 -16.20
C LYS A 36 17.23 10.33 -15.22
N LEU A 37 18.04 11.33 -15.55
CA LEU A 37 18.29 12.47 -14.67
C LEU A 37 17.08 13.41 -14.63
N ALA A 38 16.49 13.70 -15.78
CA ALA A 38 15.26 14.48 -15.85
C ALA A 38 14.12 13.76 -15.11
N LEU A 39 13.98 12.46 -15.34
CA LEU A 39 12.94 11.65 -14.68
C LEU A 39 13.08 11.64 -13.14
N GLN A 40 14.31 11.56 -12.62
CA GLN A 40 14.56 11.63 -11.18
C GLN A 40 14.10 12.99 -10.61
N ARG A 41 14.44 14.09 -11.28
CA ARG A 41 14.02 15.45 -10.85
C ARG A 41 12.50 15.62 -10.90
N VAL A 42 11.84 15.03 -11.90
CA VAL A 42 10.36 15.04 -11.99
C VAL A 42 9.75 14.27 -10.84
N ARG A 43 10.30 13.10 -10.46
CA ARG A 43 9.82 12.30 -9.32
C ARG A 43 9.94 13.05 -8.01
N GLU A 44 11.09 13.65 -7.73
CA GLU A 44 11.30 14.47 -6.52
C GLU A 44 10.31 15.63 -6.42
N ALA A 45 10.09 16.32 -7.56
CA ALA A 45 9.13 17.42 -7.62
C ALA A 45 7.67 16.94 -7.48
N ALA A 46 7.34 15.77 -8.01
CA ALA A 46 6.01 15.15 -7.88
C ALA A 46 5.71 14.77 -6.42
N GLU A 47 6.65 14.12 -5.74
CA GLU A 47 6.51 13.77 -4.32
C GLU A 47 6.32 15.02 -3.46
N LYS A 48 7.14 16.06 -3.69
CA LYS A 48 6.98 17.34 -3.00
C LYS A 48 5.59 17.93 -3.23
N ALA A 49 5.14 17.99 -4.47
CA ALA A 49 3.82 18.52 -4.83
C ALA A 49 2.68 17.71 -4.18
N LYS A 50 2.78 16.37 -4.16
CA LYS A 50 1.84 15.51 -3.44
C LYS A 50 1.73 15.90 -1.97
N CYS A 51 2.87 16.05 -1.29
CA CYS A 51 2.90 16.43 0.13
C CYS A 51 2.29 17.82 0.36
N GLU A 52 2.63 18.82 -0.46
CA GLU A 52 2.10 20.17 -0.36
C GLU A 52 0.57 20.22 -0.57
N LEU A 53 0.06 19.47 -1.55
CA LEU A 53 -1.39 19.40 -1.85
C LEU A 53 -2.22 18.75 -0.73
N SER A 54 -1.61 18.16 0.29
CA SER A 54 -2.30 17.73 1.51
C SER A 54 -2.76 18.94 2.34
N SER A 55 -2.07 20.07 2.27
CA SER A 55 -2.36 21.28 3.06
C SER A 55 -2.81 22.46 2.21
N VAL A 56 -2.30 22.64 0.99
CA VAL A 56 -2.68 23.74 0.10
C VAL A 56 -3.59 23.25 -1.04
N VAL A 57 -4.34 24.17 -1.66
CA VAL A 57 -5.26 23.83 -2.76
C VAL A 57 -4.60 23.83 -4.14
N GLU A 58 -3.43 24.48 -4.26
CA GLU A 58 -2.64 24.56 -5.50
C GLU A 58 -1.16 24.67 -5.14
N THR A 59 -0.29 24.07 -5.96
CA THR A 59 1.16 24.19 -5.86
C THR A 59 1.76 24.42 -7.25
N GLU A 60 2.95 25.04 -7.30
CA GLU A 60 3.71 25.28 -8.52
C GLU A 60 4.91 24.32 -8.56
N ILE A 61 4.99 23.53 -9.63
CA ILE A 61 6.09 22.61 -9.90
C ILE A 61 6.99 23.27 -10.92
N ASN A 62 8.16 23.73 -10.48
CA ASN A 62 9.14 24.41 -11.33
C ASN A 62 10.46 23.64 -11.33
N ILE A 63 10.81 23.08 -12.51
CA ILE A 63 12.07 22.37 -12.73
C ILE A 63 12.83 23.08 -13.85
N PRO A 64 13.72 24.03 -13.49
CA PRO A 64 14.51 24.75 -14.49
C PRO A 64 15.56 23.83 -15.11
N PHE A 65 15.88 24.09 -16.39
CA PHE A 65 16.92 23.36 -17.15
C PHE A 65 16.74 21.83 -17.06
N ILE A 66 15.51 21.36 -17.30
CA ILE A 66 15.20 19.93 -17.22
C ILE A 66 15.83 19.16 -18.37
N THR A 67 15.90 19.75 -19.55
CA THR A 67 16.58 19.24 -20.75
C THR A 67 16.95 20.41 -21.69
N ALA A 68 17.54 20.10 -22.84
CA ALA A 68 17.82 21.07 -23.87
C ALA A 68 17.66 20.47 -25.27
N ASP A 69 17.31 21.30 -26.24
CA ASP A 69 17.33 20.97 -27.66
C ASP A 69 18.11 22.02 -28.46
N GLN A 70 18.01 21.98 -29.79
CA GLN A 70 18.70 22.94 -30.68
C GLN A 70 18.23 24.39 -30.47
N SER A 71 17.04 24.61 -29.91
CA SER A 71 16.51 25.94 -29.58
C SER A 71 16.96 26.45 -28.19
N GLY A 72 17.67 25.64 -27.43
CA GLY A 72 18.20 25.98 -26.10
C GLY A 72 17.60 25.18 -24.96
N PRO A 73 17.83 25.65 -23.73
CA PRO A 73 17.35 24.96 -22.52
C PRO A 73 15.82 24.98 -22.43
N LYS A 74 15.26 23.85 -21.91
CA LYS A 74 13.85 23.71 -21.63
C LYS A 74 13.61 23.64 -20.12
N HIS A 75 12.48 24.16 -19.71
CA HIS A 75 12.04 24.20 -18.31
C HIS A 75 10.68 23.54 -18.21
N LEU A 76 10.41 22.86 -17.10
CA LEU A 76 9.07 22.42 -16.79
C LEU A 76 8.51 23.33 -15.69
N ASN A 77 7.42 24.02 -16.01
CA ASN A 77 6.68 24.84 -15.06
C ASN A 77 5.18 24.51 -15.18
N VAL A 78 4.62 23.89 -14.14
CA VAL A 78 3.23 23.44 -14.12
C VAL A 78 2.59 23.83 -12.80
N LYS A 79 1.41 24.43 -12.85
CA LYS A 79 0.55 24.60 -11.69
C LYS A 79 -0.35 23.38 -11.57
N LEU A 80 -0.29 22.73 -10.41
CA LEU A 80 -1.11 21.59 -10.10
C LEU A 80 -2.05 21.92 -8.94
N ASN A 81 -3.33 21.86 -9.17
CA ASN A 81 -4.34 22.02 -8.12
C ASN A 81 -4.76 20.67 -7.54
N ARG A 82 -5.27 20.71 -6.31
CA ARG A 82 -5.73 19.52 -5.57
C ARG A 82 -6.82 18.74 -6.32
N ALA A 83 -7.78 19.42 -6.96
CA ALA A 83 -8.86 18.75 -7.67
C ALA A 83 -8.35 17.95 -8.86
N THR A 84 -7.38 18.47 -9.61
CA THR A 84 -6.71 17.73 -10.70
C THR A 84 -5.97 16.51 -10.15
N PHE A 85 -5.19 16.69 -9.08
CA PHE A 85 -4.48 15.58 -8.43
C PHE A 85 -5.45 14.49 -7.95
N GLU A 86 -6.53 14.85 -7.25
CA GLU A 86 -7.56 13.92 -6.78
C GLU A 86 -8.21 13.15 -7.94
N SER A 87 -8.42 13.80 -9.07
CA SER A 87 -8.91 13.16 -10.29
C SER A 87 -7.92 12.12 -10.84
N LEU A 88 -6.63 12.47 -10.90
CA LEU A 88 -5.58 11.57 -11.39
C LEU A 88 -5.47 10.28 -10.56
N VAL A 89 -5.71 10.36 -9.25
CA VAL A 89 -5.52 9.25 -8.30
C VAL A 89 -6.81 8.61 -7.80
N SER A 90 -7.97 8.98 -8.36
CA SER A 90 -9.29 8.51 -7.90
C SER A 90 -9.41 6.99 -7.89
N SER A 91 -8.84 6.30 -8.89
CA SER A 91 -8.83 4.84 -8.96
C SER A 91 -7.97 4.20 -7.86
N LEU A 92 -6.86 4.83 -7.49
CA LEU A 92 -5.99 4.35 -6.41
C LEU A 92 -6.69 4.47 -5.05
N ILE A 93 -7.40 5.57 -4.82
CA ILE A 93 -8.20 5.78 -3.60
C ILE A 93 -9.32 4.74 -3.52
N THR A 94 -10.06 4.51 -4.61
CA THR A 94 -11.09 3.47 -4.64
C THR A 94 -10.51 2.08 -4.37
N ARG A 95 -9.36 1.76 -4.96
CA ARG A 95 -8.64 0.51 -4.74
C ARG A 95 -8.24 0.31 -3.29
N SER A 96 -7.89 1.36 -2.56
CA SER A 96 -7.51 1.28 -1.14
C SER A 96 -8.66 0.88 -0.21
N LEU A 97 -9.91 1.08 -0.62
CA LEU A 97 -11.10 0.70 0.17
C LEU A 97 -11.49 -0.78 0.00
N ALA A 98 -11.06 -1.44 -1.08
CA ALA A 98 -11.37 -2.85 -1.32
C ALA A 98 -10.85 -3.79 -0.21
N PRO A 99 -9.62 -3.65 0.33
CA PRO A 99 -9.16 -4.39 1.49
C PRO A 99 -10.01 -4.16 2.75
N CYS A 100 -10.50 -2.94 2.97
CA CYS A 100 -11.40 -2.64 4.10
C CYS A 100 -12.70 -3.44 3.98
N GLN A 101 -13.29 -3.47 2.80
CA GLN A 101 -14.51 -4.24 2.54
C GLN A 101 -14.29 -5.74 2.76
N THR A 102 -13.16 -6.27 2.28
CA THR A 102 -12.80 -7.69 2.47
C THR A 102 -12.59 -8.01 3.95
N ALA A 103 -11.89 -7.15 4.69
CA ALA A 103 -11.65 -7.34 6.13
C ALA A 103 -12.97 -7.34 6.93
N LEU A 104 -13.90 -6.45 6.63
CA LEU A 104 -15.23 -6.42 7.26
C LEU A 104 -16.03 -7.70 6.95
N LYS A 105 -15.99 -8.15 5.68
CA LYS A 105 -16.64 -9.40 5.27
C LYS A 105 -16.05 -10.60 5.98
N ASP A 106 -14.74 -10.72 6.05
CA ASP A 106 -14.04 -11.81 6.75
C ASP A 106 -14.37 -11.83 8.26
N ALA A 107 -14.54 -10.64 8.86
CA ALA A 107 -14.95 -10.50 10.26
C ALA A 107 -16.45 -10.70 10.51
N GLY A 108 -17.27 -10.74 9.46
CA GLY A 108 -18.74 -10.88 9.58
C GLY A 108 -19.44 -9.67 10.18
N ILE A 109 -18.84 -8.46 10.07
CA ILE A 109 -19.38 -7.20 10.62
C ILE A 109 -19.65 -6.20 9.51
N LYS A 110 -20.52 -5.23 9.78
CA LYS A 110 -20.80 -4.09 8.88
C LYS A 110 -19.88 -2.90 9.21
N SER A 111 -19.69 -2.00 8.26
CA SER A 111 -18.93 -0.75 8.49
C SER A 111 -19.49 0.07 9.65
N THR A 112 -20.81 0.03 9.86
CA THR A 112 -21.50 0.71 10.96
C THR A 112 -21.17 0.16 12.34
N ASP A 113 -20.77 -1.11 12.41
CA ASP A 113 -20.47 -1.80 13.67
C ASP A 113 -19.04 -1.53 14.16
N VAL A 114 -18.24 -0.89 13.32
CA VAL A 114 -16.87 -0.48 13.68
C VAL A 114 -16.94 0.66 14.69
N ASN A 115 -16.32 0.51 15.85
CA ASN A 115 -16.36 1.50 16.92
C ASN A 115 -15.54 2.74 16.56
N GLU A 116 -14.30 2.54 16.11
CA GLU A 116 -13.38 3.62 15.75
C GLU A 116 -12.64 3.31 14.46
N VAL A 117 -12.32 4.37 13.70
CA VAL A 117 -11.49 4.32 12.49
C VAL A 117 -10.25 5.15 12.74
N ILE A 118 -9.09 4.51 12.69
CA ILE A 118 -7.80 5.14 12.92
C ILE A 118 -7.01 5.10 11.62
N LEU A 119 -6.55 6.26 11.17
CA LEU A 119 -5.73 6.39 9.96
C LEU A 119 -4.26 6.44 10.32
N VAL A 120 -3.46 5.60 9.65
CA VAL A 120 -2.01 5.52 9.84
C VAL A 120 -1.28 5.60 8.50
N GLY A 121 -0.03 6.11 8.52
CA GLY A 121 0.79 6.31 7.34
C GLY A 121 0.57 7.65 6.64
N GLY A 122 1.62 8.18 6.00
CA GLY A 122 1.65 9.52 5.42
C GLY A 122 0.57 9.81 4.39
N MET A 123 0.17 8.80 3.58
CA MET A 123 -0.90 8.98 2.57
C MET A 123 -2.28 9.28 3.17
N THR A 124 -2.51 8.95 4.43
CA THR A 124 -3.76 9.28 5.11
C THR A 124 -3.91 10.77 5.46
N ARG A 125 -2.84 11.57 5.25
CA ARG A 125 -2.91 13.04 5.34
C ARG A 125 -3.68 13.66 4.19
N MET A 126 -3.82 12.97 3.06
CA MET A 126 -4.55 13.45 1.90
C MET A 126 -6.03 13.64 2.23
N PRO A 127 -6.60 14.87 2.02
CA PRO A 127 -8.00 15.15 2.35
C PRO A 127 -9.00 14.19 1.70
N LYS A 128 -8.76 13.85 0.43
CA LYS A 128 -9.66 12.94 -0.31
C LYS A 128 -9.67 11.52 0.25
N VAL A 129 -8.54 11.02 0.74
CA VAL A 129 -8.48 9.71 1.44
C VAL A 129 -9.33 9.73 2.70
N LYS A 130 -9.22 10.80 3.52
CA LYS A 130 -10.03 10.96 4.73
C LYS A 130 -11.53 11.02 4.42
N GLU A 131 -11.91 11.79 3.39
CA GLU A 131 -13.29 11.93 2.93
C GLU A 131 -13.88 10.58 2.49
N GLU A 132 -13.16 9.83 1.67
CA GLU A 132 -13.66 8.55 1.16
C GLU A 132 -13.73 7.48 2.26
N VAL A 133 -12.79 7.49 3.23
CA VAL A 133 -12.87 6.63 4.42
C VAL A 133 -14.06 7.02 5.30
N GLU A 134 -14.29 8.32 5.53
CA GLU A 134 -15.46 8.80 6.29
C GLU A 134 -16.78 8.37 5.62
N LYS A 135 -16.88 8.47 4.30
CA LYS A 135 -18.04 8.00 3.54
C LYS A 135 -18.25 6.51 3.67
N PHE A 136 -17.15 5.72 3.58
CA PHE A 136 -17.20 4.26 3.63
C PHE A 136 -17.65 3.74 5.00
N PHE A 137 -17.14 4.30 6.09
CA PHE A 137 -17.49 3.90 7.45
C PHE A 137 -18.67 4.64 8.06
N GLY A 138 -19.13 5.74 7.43
CA GLY A 138 -20.20 6.59 7.95
C GLY A 138 -19.82 7.36 9.21
N LYS A 139 -18.52 7.50 9.50
CA LYS A 139 -18.00 8.23 10.67
C LYS A 139 -16.62 8.81 10.39
N LYS A 140 -16.31 9.92 11.05
CA LYS A 140 -15.01 10.57 10.94
C LYS A 140 -13.90 9.68 11.52
N PRO A 141 -12.76 9.58 10.86
CA PRO A 141 -11.58 8.97 11.42
C PRO A 141 -11.13 9.72 12.70
N HIS A 142 -10.57 8.94 13.65
CA HIS A 142 -10.01 9.49 14.87
C HIS A 142 -8.76 10.34 14.56
N GLU A 143 -8.71 11.57 15.10
CA GLU A 143 -7.63 12.54 14.82
C GLU A 143 -6.57 12.62 15.94
N GLY A 144 -6.70 11.83 17.00
CA GLY A 144 -5.83 11.88 18.18
C GLY A 144 -4.47 11.20 18.02
N VAL A 145 -4.16 10.66 16.85
CA VAL A 145 -2.94 9.87 16.58
C VAL A 145 -2.15 10.52 15.44
N ASN A 146 -0.83 10.71 15.64
CA ASN A 146 0.04 11.14 14.55
C ASN A 146 0.26 9.97 13.57
N PRO A 147 -0.23 10.05 12.32
CA PRO A 147 -0.17 8.94 11.38
C PRO A 147 1.26 8.56 10.96
N ASP A 148 2.24 9.44 11.13
CA ASP A 148 3.64 9.17 10.76
C ASP A 148 4.41 8.47 11.88
N GLU A 149 4.02 8.65 13.14
CA GLU A 149 4.78 8.20 14.32
C GLU A 149 4.14 7.00 15.02
N VAL A 150 2.83 6.80 14.88
CA VAL A 150 2.08 5.81 15.66
C VAL A 150 2.60 4.38 15.51
N VAL A 151 3.10 4.01 14.34
CA VAL A 151 3.67 2.66 14.10
C VAL A 151 4.96 2.48 14.90
N ALA A 152 5.84 3.49 14.93
CA ALA A 152 7.07 3.46 15.73
C ALA A 152 6.76 3.43 17.23
N ILE A 153 5.78 4.20 17.69
CA ILE A 153 5.29 4.19 19.08
C ILE A 153 4.76 2.79 19.43
N GLY A 154 3.91 2.21 18.59
CA GLY A 154 3.39 0.86 18.79
C GLY A 154 4.47 -0.21 18.83
N ALA A 155 5.48 -0.13 17.97
CA ALA A 155 6.64 -1.02 17.98
C ALA A 155 7.45 -0.88 19.27
N SER A 156 7.61 0.34 19.80
CA SER A 156 8.30 0.59 21.06
C SER A 156 7.55 -0.03 22.25
N ILE A 157 6.22 0.12 22.29
CA ILE A 157 5.36 -0.49 23.31
C ILE A 157 5.47 -2.01 23.24
N GLN A 158 5.40 -2.59 22.04
CA GLN A 158 5.55 -4.04 21.86
C GLN A 158 6.95 -4.53 22.30
N GLY A 159 7.99 -3.76 22.05
CA GLY A 159 9.33 -4.02 22.58
C GLY A 159 9.34 -4.07 24.11
N GLY A 160 8.68 -3.13 24.78
CA GLY A 160 8.51 -3.12 26.24
C GLY A 160 7.72 -4.32 26.76
N VAL A 161 6.68 -4.76 26.04
CA VAL A 161 5.94 -5.99 26.39
C VAL A 161 6.84 -7.22 26.30
N LEU A 162 7.65 -7.34 25.24
CA LEU A 162 8.58 -8.46 25.08
C LEU A 162 9.72 -8.45 26.09
N ALA A 163 10.16 -7.27 26.54
CA ALA A 163 11.15 -7.12 27.61
C ALA A 163 10.59 -7.37 29.01
N GLY A 164 9.26 -7.37 29.18
CA GLY A 164 8.58 -7.53 30.46
C GLY A 164 8.39 -6.22 31.23
N ASP A 165 8.68 -5.07 30.61
CA ASP A 165 8.54 -3.75 31.23
C ASP A 165 7.08 -3.24 31.18
N VAL A 166 6.30 -3.70 30.20
CA VAL A 166 4.88 -3.36 29.98
C VAL A 166 4.05 -4.65 30.11
N ASN A 167 3.10 -4.67 31.05
CA ASN A 167 2.32 -5.89 31.36
C ASN A 167 0.80 -5.70 31.19
N ASP A 168 0.33 -4.50 30.89
CA ASP A 168 -1.08 -4.12 30.80
C ASP A 168 -1.61 -4.06 29.36
N VAL A 169 -0.75 -4.39 28.38
CA VAL A 169 -1.10 -4.41 26.95
C VAL A 169 -0.96 -5.83 26.41
N LEU A 170 -2.01 -6.35 25.79
CA LEU A 170 -2.02 -7.62 25.05
C LEU A 170 -2.24 -7.35 23.56
N LEU A 171 -1.23 -7.67 22.75
CA LEU A 171 -1.38 -7.73 21.29
C LEU A 171 -1.45 -9.18 20.85
N LEU A 172 -2.53 -9.54 20.19
CA LEU A 172 -2.68 -10.82 19.47
C LEU A 172 -2.60 -10.52 17.98
N ASP A 173 -1.59 -11.04 17.33
CA ASP A 173 -1.40 -10.91 15.89
C ASP A 173 -1.95 -12.14 15.16
N VAL A 174 -2.12 -12.04 13.85
CA VAL A 174 -2.67 -13.11 13.01
C VAL A 174 -1.85 -13.30 11.74
N THR A 175 -1.92 -14.49 11.15
CA THR A 175 -1.37 -14.72 9.82
C THR A 175 -2.15 -13.91 8.78
N PRO A 176 -1.52 -13.03 7.98
CA PRO A 176 -2.24 -12.22 6.99
C PRO A 176 -2.71 -13.04 5.79
N LEU A 177 -2.00 -14.12 5.47
CA LEU A 177 -2.27 -15.04 4.37
C LEU A 177 -2.18 -16.48 4.87
N SER A 178 -2.87 -17.39 4.20
CA SER A 178 -2.75 -18.83 4.47
C SER A 178 -1.35 -19.34 4.14
N LEU A 179 -0.85 -20.26 4.96
CA LEU A 179 0.39 -21.00 4.74
C LEU A 179 0.04 -22.41 4.27
N GLY A 180 0.60 -22.85 3.18
CA GLY A 180 0.37 -24.16 2.60
C GLY A 180 1.63 -24.84 2.13
N ILE A 181 1.48 -26.06 1.70
CA ILE A 181 2.52 -26.82 1.01
C ILE A 181 2.01 -27.25 -0.36
N GLU A 182 2.94 -27.36 -1.30
CA GLU A 182 2.64 -27.93 -2.61
C GLU A 182 2.42 -29.44 -2.49
N THR A 183 1.30 -29.90 -3.04
CA THR A 183 0.94 -31.31 -3.10
C THR A 183 0.85 -31.79 -4.55
N LEU A 184 0.51 -33.07 -4.76
CA LEU A 184 0.43 -33.67 -6.09
C LEU A 184 -0.43 -32.81 -7.05
N GLY A 185 0.09 -32.55 -8.24
CA GLY A 185 -0.55 -31.69 -9.24
C GLY A 185 -0.29 -30.19 -9.08
N GLY A 186 0.66 -29.79 -8.20
CA GLY A 186 1.01 -28.38 -7.97
C GLY A 186 0.00 -27.59 -7.14
N VAL A 187 -0.89 -28.31 -6.44
CA VAL A 187 -1.95 -27.69 -5.62
C VAL A 187 -1.34 -27.17 -4.32
N SER A 188 -1.67 -25.91 -3.96
CA SER A 188 -1.34 -25.35 -2.65
C SER A 188 -2.34 -25.83 -1.60
N THR A 189 -1.93 -26.84 -0.80
CA THR A 189 -2.74 -27.37 0.28
C THR A 189 -2.51 -26.56 1.55
N LYS A 190 -3.54 -25.84 2.00
CA LYS A 190 -3.46 -24.98 3.18
C LYS A 190 -3.30 -25.81 4.45
N VAL A 191 -2.34 -25.44 5.28
CA VAL A 191 -2.07 -26.05 6.60
C VAL A 191 -2.44 -25.09 7.71
N ILE A 192 -2.15 -23.79 7.54
CA ILE A 192 -2.56 -22.72 8.45
C ILE A 192 -3.38 -21.73 7.64
N GLU A 193 -4.63 -21.55 8.02
CA GLU A 193 -5.54 -20.60 7.36
C GLU A 193 -5.17 -19.15 7.70
N LYS A 194 -5.46 -18.22 6.75
CA LYS A 194 -5.35 -16.79 7.01
C LYS A 194 -6.17 -16.39 8.24
N ASN A 195 -5.77 -15.32 8.90
CA ASN A 195 -6.40 -14.81 10.13
C ASN A 195 -6.32 -15.78 11.34
N THR A 196 -5.43 -16.79 11.30
CA THR A 196 -5.13 -17.61 12.46
C THR A 196 -4.26 -16.83 13.44
N THR A 197 -4.67 -16.76 14.72
CA THR A 197 -3.90 -16.10 15.78
C THR A 197 -2.53 -16.75 15.96
N ILE A 198 -1.49 -15.93 16.11
CA ILE A 198 -0.12 -16.39 16.34
C ILE A 198 0.33 -16.04 17.77
N PRO A 199 1.23 -16.87 18.39
CA PRO A 199 1.93 -18.01 17.80
C PRO A 199 1.04 -19.22 17.56
N THR A 200 1.26 -19.94 16.46
CA THR A 200 0.48 -21.16 16.12
C THR A 200 1.39 -22.25 15.56
N LYS A 201 0.95 -23.50 15.73
CA LYS A 201 1.61 -24.68 15.16
C LYS A 201 0.58 -25.63 14.62
N LYS A 202 0.73 -26.07 13.38
CA LYS A 202 -0.11 -27.09 12.74
C LYS A 202 0.75 -28.19 12.16
N SER A 203 0.24 -29.42 12.23
CA SER A 203 0.84 -30.59 11.63
C SER A 203 -0.22 -31.34 10.82
N GLN A 204 0.17 -31.82 9.64
CA GLN A 204 -0.68 -32.61 8.78
C GLN A 204 0.13 -33.77 8.22
N VAL A 205 -0.49 -34.94 8.12
CA VAL A 205 0.17 -36.14 7.56
C VAL A 205 -0.14 -36.21 6.07
N PHE A 206 0.89 -36.43 5.29
CA PHE A 206 0.80 -36.64 3.85
C PHE A 206 1.43 -37.97 3.50
N SER A 207 0.97 -38.61 2.42
CA SER A 207 1.57 -39.82 1.86
C SER A 207 2.43 -39.47 0.66
N THR A 208 3.37 -40.37 0.35
CA THR A 208 4.17 -40.29 -0.89
C THR A 208 3.29 -40.60 -2.10
N ALA A 209 3.65 -40.00 -3.25
CA ALA A 209 2.91 -40.19 -4.51
C ALA A 209 3.20 -41.57 -5.19
N GLN A 210 4.32 -42.18 -4.85
CA GLN A 210 4.77 -43.45 -5.45
C GLN A 210 5.28 -44.42 -4.37
N ASP A 211 5.16 -45.72 -4.63
CA ASP A 211 5.72 -46.75 -3.76
C ASP A 211 7.25 -46.63 -3.74
N SER A 212 7.83 -46.93 -2.58
CA SER A 212 9.28 -46.86 -2.35
C SER A 212 9.95 -45.49 -2.57
N GLN A 213 9.17 -44.41 -2.56
CA GLN A 213 9.69 -43.06 -2.61
C GLN A 213 10.40 -42.73 -1.28
N ASN A 214 11.70 -42.46 -1.34
CA ASN A 214 12.55 -42.24 -0.17
C ASN A 214 12.87 -40.76 0.12
N ALA A 215 12.41 -39.82 -0.73
CA ALA A 215 12.58 -38.41 -0.57
C ALA A 215 11.38 -37.63 -1.13
N VAL A 216 11.09 -36.48 -0.54
CA VAL A 216 10.10 -35.52 -1.01
C VAL A 216 10.67 -34.11 -0.95
N ASN A 217 10.36 -33.28 -1.93
CA ASN A 217 10.59 -31.85 -1.86
C ASN A 217 9.36 -31.19 -1.22
N ILE A 218 9.58 -30.40 -0.19
CA ILE A 218 8.52 -29.66 0.48
C ILE A 218 8.62 -28.19 0.06
N ASN A 219 7.74 -27.76 -0.84
CA ASN A 219 7.62 -26.38 -1.25
C ASN A 219 6.55 -25.71 -0.38
N VAL A 220 6.95 -24.73 0.41
CA VAL A 220 6.04 -23.94 1.27
C VAL A 220 5.59 -22.72 0.50
N SER A 221 4.29 -22.48 0.46
CA SER A 221 3.66 -21.33 -0.18
C SER A 221 2.89 -20.49 0.83
N GLN A 222 2.79 -19.19 0.56
CA GLN A 222 1.97 -18.26 1.31
C GLN A 222 1.03 -17.54 0.35
N GLY A 223 -0.28 -17.66 0.57
CA GLY A 223 -1.27 -17.05 -0.31
C GLY A 223 -2.59 -17.80 -0.35
N GLU A 224 -3.51 -17.28 -1.15
CA GLU A 224 -4.87 -17.83 -1.30
C GLU A 224 -5.09 -18.53 -2.64
N ARG A 225 -4.10 -18.52 -3.53
CA ARG A 225 -4.22 -19.14 -4.85
C ARG A 225 -4.21 -20.66 -4.76
N GLN A 226 -4.89 -21.32 -5.68
CA GLN A 226 -5.02 -22.77 -5.67
C GLN A 226 -3.75 -23.51 -6.09
N LEU A 227 -2.95 -22.91 -6.96
CA LEU A 227 -1.71 -23.50 -7.43
C LEU A 227 -0.51 -22.82 -6.75
N ALA A 228 0.45 -23.64 -6.30
CA ALA A 228 1.65 -23.17 -5.60
C ALA A 228 2.57 -22.31 -6.47
N LYS A 229 2.49 -22.45 -7.81
CA LYS A 229 3.29 -21.66 -8.78
C LYS A 229 2.75 -20.27 -9.06
N ASP A 230 1.50 -19.97 -8.70
CA ASP A 230 0.83 -18.72 -8.95
C ASP A 230 1.10 -17.76 -7.77
#